data_77d6bf965a956d813b0a6a1fdaa5f2a1
#
_entry.id   77d6bf965a956d813b0a6a1fdaa5f2a1
#
_cell.length_a   1.000
_cell.length_b   1.000
_cell.length_c   1.000
_cell.angle_alpha   90.00
_cell.angle_beta   90.00
_cell.angle_gamma   90.00
#
_symmetry.space_group_name_H-M   'P 1'
#
loop_
_entity.id
_entity.type
_entity.pdbx_description
1 polymer ?
#
loop_
_entity_poly.entity_id
_entity_poly.type
_entity_poly.pdbx_seq_one_letter_code
_entity_poly.pdbx_strand_id
1 'polypeptide(L)'
;LAYRELYKLQSTYCEPLLALAKKDEGSRIYTSFLQTGTSTGRLSSKNPNLQNIPARGSLAKDVRECFEAREGYSFVGLDYSQIELRLLAHFSRDPALLEAFKNDEDIHARTAISIFGSSDGQNRAVAKSINFGLIYGMGSSKLANQVNITRAEAKEYIERYFKAFETIKEFLESIKISAKNDGFVQTLLGRRRYFDFKSATPMQI
;
A
#
# COMPACT_ATOMS: atom_id res chain seq x y z
N LEU A 1 21.76 -12.02 -3.79
CA LEU A 1 20.39 -11.63 -3.37
C LEU A 1 19.84 -12.61 -2.35
N ALA A 2 19.81 -13.93 -2.60
CA ALA A 2 19.27 -14.95 -1.71
C ALA A 2 19.91 -14.93 -0.30
N TYR A 3 21.24 -14.81 -0.19
CA TYR A 3 21.91 -14.72 1.11
C TYR A 3 21.39 -13.55 1.97
N ARG A 4 21.21 -12.36 1.37
CA ARG A 4 20.71 -11.18 2.11
C ARG A 4 19.28 -11.36 2.58
N GLU A 5 18.46 -12.04 1.79
CA GLU A 5 17.08 -12.35 2.13
C GLU A 5 17.01 -13.32 3.32
N LEU A 6 17.75 -14.41 3.25
CA LEU A 6 17.85 -15.40 4.32
C LEU A 6 18.42 -14.81 5.61
N TYR A 7 19.50 -14.03 5.52
CA TYR A 7 20.10 -13.36 6.68
C TYR A 7 19.11 -12.39 7.33
N LYS A 8 18.37 -11.62 6.53
CA LYS A 8 17.33 -10.71 7.03
C LYS A 8 16.20 -11.49 7.74
N LEU A 9 15.74 -12.59 7.17
CA LEU A 9 14.72 -13.43 7.80
C LEU A 9 15.21 -13.96 9.13
N GLN A 10 16.39 -14.52 9.17
CA GLN A 10 16.99 -15.08 10.37
C GLN A 10 17.17 -14.02 11.47
N SER A 11 17.91 -12.94 11.17
CA SER A 11 18.32 -11.92 12.15
C SER A 11 17.21 -10.99 12.59
N THR A 12 16.21 -10.73 11.73
CA THR A 12 15.14 -9.77 12.03
C THR A 12 13.88 -10.46 12.59
N TYR A 13 13.59 -11.68 12.16
CA TYR A 13 12.36 -12.37 12.53
C TYR A 13 12.61 -13.64 13.32
N CYS A 14 13.31 -14.63 12.79
CA CYS A 14 13.40 -15.95 13.44
C CYS A 14 14.06 -15.87 14.82
N GLU A 15 15.28 -15.38 14.92
CA GLU A 15 16.02 -15.35 16.19
C GLU A 15 15.35 -14.45 17.24
N PRO A 16 14.96 -13.20 16.96
CA PRO A 16 14.35 -12.33 17.96
C PRO A 16 12.98 -12.82 18.43
N LEU A 17 12.14 -13.34 17.53
CA LEU A 17 10.81 -13.82 17.88
C LEU A 17 10.88 -15.11 18.69
N LEU A 18 11.75 -16.05 18.32
CA LEU A 18 12.00 -17.26 19.10
C LEU A 18 12.55 -16.94 20.50
N ALA A 19 13.44 -15.96 20.60
CA ALA A 19 13.98 -15.52 21.89
C ALA A 19 12.89 -14.90 22.79
N LEU A 20 11.90 -14.23 22.22
CA LEU A 20 10.75 -13.71 22.95
C LEU A 20 9.77 -14.82 23.34
N ALA A 21 9.45 -15.72 22.43
CA ALA A 21 8.56 -16.84 22.69
C ALA A 21 9.10 -17.74 23.84
N LYS A 22 10.41 -18.01 23.87
CA LYS A 22 11.05 -18.81 24.95
C LYS A 22 10.98 -18.17 26.31
N LYS A 23 10.67 -16.89 26.46
CA LYS A 23 10.54 -16.21 27.76
C LYS A 23 9.14 -16.31 28.36
N ASP A 24 8.18 -16.73 27.58
CA ASP A 24 6.79 -16.89 28.00
C ASP A 24 6.43 -18.37 28.09
N GLU A 25 5.81 -18.80 29.22
CA GLU A 25 5.44 -20.19 29.44
C GLU A 25 4.50 -20.77 28.38
N GLY A 26 3.65 -19.91 27.80
CA GLY A 26 2.75 -20.26 26.69
C GLY A 26 3.35 -20.05 25.31
N SER A 27 4.66 -19.73 25.19
CA SER A 27 5.36 -19.41 23.95
C SER A 27 4.71 -18.24 23.17
N ARG A 28 4.10 -17.29 23.86
CA ARG A 28 3.39 -16.15 23.27
C ARG A 28 4.32 -14.98 23.01
N ILE A 29 3.97 -14.23 21.98
CA ILE A 29 4.65 -12.99 21.61
C ILE A 29 3.69 -11.83 21.76
N TYR A 30 4.06 -10.83 22.55
CA TYR A 30 3.28 -9.64 22.80
C TYR A 30 3.96 -8.44 22.15
N THR A 31 3.22 -7.72 21.31
CA THR A 31 3.67 -6.46 20.71
C THR A 31 3.03 -5.27 21.42
N SER A 32 3.69 -4.13 21.36
CA SER A 32 3.11 -2.85 21.76
C SER A 32 2.63 -2.07 20.54
N PHE A 33 1.35 -1.72 20.48
CA PHE A 33 0.81 -0.86 19.46
C PHE A 33 0.92 0.62 19.83
N LEU A 34 1.45 1.42 18.92
CA LEU A 34 1.56 2.87 19.07
C LEU A 34 0.47 3.54 18.23
N GLN A 35 -0.42 4.26 18.88
CA GLN A 35 -1.52 5.00 18.23
C GLN A 35 -1.06 6.32 17.59
N THR A 36 0.05 6.88 18.08
CA THR A 36 0.60 8.17 17.64
C THR A 36 1.94 8.04 16.92
N GLY A 37 2.36 6.83 16.57
CA GLY A 37 3.68 6.54 16.01
C GLY A 37 3.85 6.87 14.52
N THR A 38 2.77 7.27 13.82
CA THR A 38 2.80 7.58 12.39
C THR A 38 2.17 8.92 12.08
N SER A 39 2.66 9.61 11.05
CA SER A 39 2.10 10.88 10.59
C SER A 39 0.72 10.73 9.94
N THR A 40 0.33 9.52 9.55
CA THR A 40 -0.93 9.23 8.84
C THR A 40 -2.06 8.78 9.77
N GLY A 41 -1.75 8.48 11.04
CA GLY A 41 -2.70 7.92 11.99
C GLY A 41 -2.87 6.40 11.91
N ARG A 42 -2.07 5.72 11.08
CA ARG A 42 -1.97 4.26 11.13
C ARG A 42 -1.32 3.83 12.45
N LEU A 43 -1.71 2.68 12.98
CA LEU A 43 -0.99 2.07 14.09
C LEU A 43 0.41 1.66 13.64
N SER A 44 1.36 1.73 14.54
CA SER A 44 2.65 1.06 14.39
C SER A 44 2.86 0.06 15.52
N SER A 45 3.66 -0.95 15.30
CA SER A 45 3.93 -2.03 16.22
C SER A 45 5.41 -2.06 16.59
N LYS A 46 5.75 -2.26 17.87
CA LYS A 46 7.13 -2.35 18.36
C LYS A 46 7.28 -3.38 19.48
N ASN A 47 8.48 -3.86 19.67
CA ASN A 47 8.93 -4.76 20.76
C ASN A 47 8.12 -6.06 20.86
N PRO A 48 8.02 -6.88 19.81
CA PRO A 48 8.58 -6.76 18.46
C PRO A 48 7.63 -6.06 17.49
N ASN A 49 8.13 -5.67 16.29
CA ASN A 49 7.26 -5.19 15.21
C ASN A 49 6.66 -6.38 14.47
N LEU A 50 5.40 -6.71 14.78
CA LEU A 50 4.67 -7.80 14.12
C LEU A 50 3.99 -7.39 12.81
N GLN A 51 3.88 -6.09 12.50
CA GLN A 51 3.29 -5.61 11.25
C GLN A 51 4.20 -5.82 10.03
N ASN A 52 5.50 -6.06 10.25
CA ASN A 52 6.47 -6.26 9.18
C ASN A 52 6.81 -7.74 8.91
N ILE A 53 6.07 -8.68 9.50
CA ILE A 53 6.24 -10.11 9.18
C ILE A 53 6.05 -10.29 7.66
N PRO A 54 7.00 -10.96 6.97
CA PRO A 54 6.96 -11.10 5.53
C PRO A 54 5.65 -11.72 5.03
N ALA A 55 5.05 -11.10 4.02
CA ALA A 55 3.85 -11.61 3.35
C ALA A 55 4.15 -12.11 1.93
N ARG A 56 5.35 -11.83 1.42
CA ARG A 56 5.82 -12.20 0.07
C ARG A 56 7.25 -12.72 0.14
N GLY A 57 7.62 -13.59 -0.79
CA GLY A 57 8.91 -14.26 -0.85
C GLY A 57 8.79 -15.76 -0.64
N SER A 58 9.83 -16.51 -0.98
CA SER A 58 9.80 -17.99 -0.96
C SER A 58 9.55 -18.58 0.44
N LEU A 59 10.08 -17.94 1.47
CA LEU A 59 9.97 -18.39 2.87
C LEU A 59 8.94 -17.59 3.70
N ALA A 60 8.21 -16.68 3.08
CA ALA A 60 7.23 -15.86 3.80
C ALA A 60 6.09 -16.70 4.40
N LYS A 61 5.69 -17.74 3.68
CA LYS A 61 4.67 -18.69 4.13
C LYS A 61 5.16 -19.46 5.36
N ASP A 62 6.35 -20.01 5.32
CA ASP A 62 6.93 -20.81 6.41
C ASP A 62 7.06 -19.99 7.69
N VAL A 63 7.52 -18.72 7.59
CA VAL A 63 7.60 -17.81 8.73
C VAL A 63 6.22 -17.54 9.33
N ARG A 64 5.19 -17.40 8.50
CA ARG A 64 3.82 -17.15 8.98
C ARG A 64 3.18 -18.38 9.58
N GLU A 65 3.48 -19.57 9.09
CA GLU A 65 2.99 -20.84 9.62
C GLU A 65 3.57 -21.17 10.99
N CYS A 66 4.67 -20.51 11.40
CA CYS A 66 5.18 -20.62 12.79
C CYS A 66 4.29 -19.93 13.83
N PHE A 67 3.31 -19.11 13.41
CA PHE A 67 2.36 -18.48 14.32
C PHE A 67 1.08 -19.33 14.39
N GLU A 68 0.84 -19.90 15.54
CA GLU A 68 -0.31 -20.76 15.79
C GLU A 68 -1.29 -20.11 16.75
N ALA A 69 -2.57 -20.37 16.57
CA ALA A 69 -3.58 -20.04 17.54
C ALA A 69 -3.45 -21.03 18.73
N ARG A 70 -3.77 -20.57 19.93
CA ARG A 70 -3.82 -21.45 21.09
C ARG A 70 -4.87 -22.55 20.88
N GLU A 71 -4.70 -23.70 21.52
CA GLU A 71 -5.66 -24.82 21.48
C GLU A 71 -7.10 -24.34 21.77
N GLY A 72 -8.05 -24.78 20.94
CA GLY A 72 -9.44 -24.34 20.99
C GLY A 72 -9.75 -22.98 20.39
N TYR A 73 -8.76 -22.31 19.77
CA TYR A 73 -8.90 -20.99 19.12
C TYR A 73 -8.43 -21.04 17.66
N SER A 74 -8.88 -20.07 16.90
CA SER A 74 -8.45 -19.89 15.50
C SER A 74 -8.11 -18.44 15.25
N PHE A 75 -7.16 -18.19 14.34
CA PHE A 75 -6.95 -16.85 13.79
C PHE A 75 -8.09 -16.48 12.83
N VAL A 76 -8.66 -15.31 13.02
CA VAL A 76 -9.63 -14.73 12.10
C VAL A 76 -9.02 -13.47 11.50
N GLY A 77 -8.79 -13.48 10.20
CA GLY A 77 -8.29 -12.32 9.45
C GLY A 77 -9.45 -11.58 8.77
N LEU A 78 -9.59 -10.28 9.06
CA LEU A 78 -10.55 -9.39 8.41
C LEU A 78 -9.78 -8.25 7.75
N ASP A 79 -10.04 -8.02 6.46
CA ASP A 79 -9.43 -6.93 5.71
C ASP A 79 -10.46 -6.23 4.84
N TYR A 80 -10.33 -4.92 4.72
CA TYR A 80 -11.18 -4.15 3.81
C TYR A 80 -10.79 -4.41 2.36
N SER A 81 -11.78 -4.78 1.53
CA SER A 81 -11.55 -4.95 0.10
C SER A 81 -11.28 -3.58 -0.55
N GLN A 82 -10.04 -3.38 -1.00
CA GLN A 82 -9.61 -2.23 -1.83
C GLN A 82 -9.99 -0.86 -1.23
N ILE A 83 -9.91 -0.70 0.09
CA ILE A 83 -10.41 0.51 0.78
C ILE A 83 -9.82 1.81 0.23
N GLU A 84 -8.54 1.81 -0.15
CA GLU A 84 -7.86 2.99 -0.66
C GLU A 84 -8.43 3.44 -2.01
N LEU A 85 -8.76 2.50 -2.90
CA LEU A 85 -9.40 2.78 -4.19
C LEU A 85 -10.87 3.20 -4.02
N ARG A 86 -11.58 2.63 -3.04
CA ARG A 86 -12.94 3.07 -2.70
C ARG A 86 -12.96 4.49 -2.15
N LEU A 87 -12.00 4.85 -1.31
CA LEU A 87 -11.83 6.22 -0.82
C LEU A 87 -11.45 7.17 -1.96
N LEU A 88 -10.55 6.74 -2.87
CA LEU A 88 -10.22 7.52 -4.05
C LEU A 88 -11.46 7.80 -4.90
N ALA A 89 -12.26 6.78 -5.20
CA ALA A 89 -13.52 6.93 -5.95
C ALA A 89 -14.50 7.88 -5.24
N HIS A 90 -14.60 7.78 -3.91
CA HIS A 90 -15.46 8.65 -3.11
C HIS A 90 -15.04 10.11 -3.18
N PHE A 91 -13.75 10.39 -3.02
CA PHE A 91 -13.24 11.77 -3.00
C PHE A 91 -13.12 12.39 -4.38
N SER A 92 -12.63 11.65 -5.38
CA SER A 92 -12.49 12.14 -6.75
C SER A 92 -13.83 12.24 -7.49
N ARG A 93 -14.86 11.52 -7.00
CA ARG A 93 -16.14 11.35 -7.67
C ARG A 93 -16.00 10.81 -9.10
N ASP A 94 -14.94 10.06 -9.35
CA ASP A 94 -14.69 9.47 -10.66
C ASP A 94 -15.83 8.52 -11.06
N PRO A 95 -16.55 8.80 -12.16
CA PRO A 95 -17.74 8.04 -12.53
C PRO A 95 -17.39 6.59 -12.88
N ALA A 96 -16.24 6.34 -13.50
CA ALA A 96 -15.83 5.01 -13.91
C ALA A 96 -15.48 4.14 -12.69
N LEU A 97 -14.79 4.70 -11.68
CA LEU A 97 -14.53 3.98 -10.44
C LEU A 97 -15.79 3.76 -9.61
N LEU A 98 -16.66 4.79 -9.51
CA LEU A 98 -17.91 4.67 -8.76
C LEU A 98 -18.83 3.60 -9.35
N GLU A 99 -18.95 3.56 -10.67
CA GLU A 99 -19.73 2.56 -11.40
C GLU A 99 -19.16 1.15 -11.16
N ALA A 100 -17.84 0.98 -11.32
CA ALA A 100 -17.20 -0.29 -11.11
C ALA A 100 -17.41 -0.83 -9.68
N PHE A 101 -17.31 0.01 -8.66
CA PHE A 101 -17.58 -0.41 -7.29
C PHE A 101 -19.07 -0.70 -7.01
N LYS A 102 -20.00 -0.01 -7.67
CA LYS A 102 -21.43 -0.30 -7.57
C LYS A 102 -21.78 -1.66 -8.19
N ASN A 103 -21.10 -2.03 -9.25
CA ASN A 103 -21.33 -3.27 -10.00
C ASN A 103 -20.48 -4.44 -9.47
N ASP A 104 -19.70 -4.23 -8.39
CA ASP A 104 -18.74 -5.19 -7.83
C ASP A 104 -17.73 -5.72 -8.87
N GLU A 105 -17.31 -4.85 -9.81
CA GLU A 105 -16.34 -5.18 -10.85
C GLU A 105 -14.91 -5.22 -10.31
N ASP A 106 -14.06 -6.00 -10.98
CA ASP A 106 -12.61 -5.98 -10.72
C ASP A 106 -11.99 -4.69 -11.27
N ILE A 107 -11.70 -3.74 -10.38
CA ILE A 107 -11.09 -2.45 -10.72
C ILE A 107 -9.77 -2.60 -11.48
N HIS A 108 -8.96 -3.61 -11.15
CA HIS A 108 -7.69 -3.81 -11.83
C HIS A 108 -7.89 -4.35 -13.26
N ALA A 109 -8.89 -5.20 -13.45
CA ALA A 109 -9.28 -5.66 -14.78
C ALA A 109 -9.86 -4.50 -15.62
N ARG A 110 -10.75 -3.69 -15.04
CA ARG A 110 -11.30 -2.50 -15.72
C ARG A 110 -10.21 -1.51 -16.11
N THR A 111 -9.27 -1.23 -15.22
CA THR A 111 -8.10 -0.39 -15.51
C THR A 111 -7.24 -0.99 -16.62
N ALA A 112 -7.00 -2.30 -16.61
CA ALA A 112 -6.22 -2.99 -17.64
C ALA A 112 -6.89 -2.84 -19.01
N ILE A 113 -8.18 -3.04 -19.10
CA ILE A 113 -8.95 -2.84 -20.35
C ILE A 113 -8.82 -1.39 -20.84
N SER A 114 -8.94 -0.42 -19.94
CA SER A 114 -8.84 1.01 -20.29
C SER A 114 -7.46 1.41 -20.80
N ILE A 115 -6.38 0.81 -20.29
CA ILE A 115 -5.00 1.16 -20.65
C ILE A 115 -4.49 0.30 -21.83
N PHE A 116 -4.78 -1.02 -21.80
CA PHE A 116 -4.17 -2.00 -22.71
C PHE A 116 -5.16 -2.60 -23.71
N GLY A 117 -6.47 -2.39 -23.53
CA GLY A 117 -7.52 -3.03 -24.32
C GLY A 117 -7.82 -4.48 -23.92
N SER A 118 -7.09 -5.06 -22.96
CA SER A 118 -7.30 -6.40 -22.43
C SER A 118 -7.02 -6.49 -20.93
N SER A 119 -7.59 -7.49 -20.28
CA SER A 119 -7.41 -7.75 -18.84
C SER A 119 -6.76 -9.12 -18.57
N ASP A 120 -5.90 -9.60 -19.48
CA ASP A 120 -5.11 -10.79 -19.21
C ASP A 120 -4.27 -10.65 -17.91
N GLY A 121 -3.75 -11.79 -17.42
CA GLY A 121 -3.09 -11.82 -16.11
C GLY A 121 -1.91 -10.86 -15.97
N GLN A 122 -1.17 -10.60 -17.05
CA GLN A 122 -0.04 -9.67 -17.07
C GLN A 122 -0.53 -8.22 -17.04
N ASN A 123 -1.45 -7.84 -17.91
CA ASN A 123 -2.01 -6.50 -17.98
C ASN A 123 -2.74 -6.13 -16.67
N ARG A 124 -3.47 -7.08 -16.09
CA ARG A 124 -4.13 -6.89 -14.79
C ARG A 124 -3.11 -6.66 -13.66
N ALA A 125 -1.98 -7.37 -13.65
CA ALA A 125 -0.92 -7.16 -12.66
C ALA A 125 -0.24 -5.78 -12.80
N VAL A 126 0.01 -5.34 -14.04
CA VAL A 126 0.53 -4.00 -14.34
C VAL A 126 -0.49 -2.93 -13.91
N ALA A 127 -1.77 -3.08 -14.28
CA ALA A 127 -2.84 -2.17 -13.87
C ALA A 127 -2.98 -2.07 -12.35
N LYS A 128 -2.81 -3.17 -11.61
CA LYS A 128 -2.77 -3.16 -10.15
C LYS A 128 -1.61 -2.31 -9.62
N SER A 129 -0.43 -2.43 -10.23
CA SER A 129 0.74 -1.62 -9.87
C SER A 129 0.53 -0.13 -10.16
N ILE A 130 -0.15 0.20 -11.27
CA ILE A 130 -0.51 1.56 -11.65
C ILE A 130 -1.53 2.13 -10.66
N ASN A 131 -2.63 1.43 -10.40
CA ASN A 131 -3.69 1.88 -9.49
C ASN A 131 -3.16 2.27 -8.12
N PHE A 132 -2.36 1.39 -7.50
CA PHE A 132 -1.78 1.70 -6.19
C PHE A 132 -0.64 2.72 -6.29
N GLY A 133 0.21 2.59 -7.29
CA GLY A 133 1.38 3.44 -7.44
C GLY A 133 1.03 4.92 -7.61
N LEU A 134 0.07 5.23 -8.45
CA LEU A 134 -0.31 6.62 -8.75
C LEU A 134 -0.96 7.32 -7.56
N ILE A 135 -1.75 6.61 -6.75
CA ILE A 135 -2.30 7.15 -5.50
C ILE A 135 -1.18 7.62 -4.56
N TYR A 136 -0.07 6.90 -4.55
CA TYR A 136 1.11 7.23 -3.73
C TYR A 136 2.15 8.09 -4.46
N GLY A 137 1.79 8.73 -5.58
CA GLY A 137 2.67 9.64 -6.31
C GLY A 137 3.81 8.94 -7.07
N MET A 138 3.62 7.69 -7.49
CA MET A 138 4.62 6.96 -8.28
C MET A 138 4.84 7.62 -9.65
N GLY A 139 6.09 8.00 -9.94
CA GLY A 139 6.47 8.47 -11.27
C GLY A 139 6.84 7.33 -12.23
N SER A 140 7.02 7.68 -13.53
CA SER A 140 7.32 6.73 -14.61
C SER A 140 8.58 5.90 -14.39
N SER A 141 9.63 6.44 -13.79
CA SER A 141 10.87 5.69 -13.52
C SER A 141 10.65 4.55 -12.52
N LYS A 142 9.86 4.80 -11.46
CA LYS A 142 9.56 3.77 -10.45
C LYS A 142 8.62 2.71 -11.01
N LEU A 143 7.61 3.12 -11.80
CA LEU A 143 6.71 2.19 -12.48
C LEU A 143 7.48 1.29 -13.44
N ALA A 144 8.34 1.87 -14.29
CA ALA A 144 9.17 1.13 -15.25
C ALA A 144 9.98 0.00 -14.57
N ASN A 145 10.65 0.33 -13.47
CA ASN A 145 11.42 -0.65 -12.70
C ASN A 145 10.54 -1.73 -12.05
N GLN A 146 9.35 -1.36 -11.59
CA GLN A 146 8.45 -2.27 -10.87
C GLN A 146 7.82 -3.31 -11.78
N VAL A 147 7.50 -2.94 -13.02
CA VAL A 147 6.82 -3.83 -13.98
C VAL A 147 7.73 -4.25 -15.15
N ASN A 148 9.02 -3.91 -15.06
CA ASN A 148 10.06 -4.29 -16.02
C ASN A 148 9.77 -3.85 -17.47
N ILE A 149 9.45 -2.56 -17.64
CA ILE A 149 9.23 -1.90 -18.94
C ILE A 149 10.14 -0.68 -19.07
N THR A 150 10.16 -0.07 -20.25
CA THR A 150 10.89 1.19 -20.46
C THR A 150 10.21 2.37 -19.76
N ARG A 151 10.98 3.41 -19.46
CA ARG A 151 10.42 4.65 -18.89
C ARG A 151 9.44 5.35 -19.85
N ALA A 152 9.64 5.20 -21.15
CA ALA A 152 8.75 5.76 -22.17
C ALA A 152 7.38 5.07 -22.13
N GLU A 153 7.34 3.75 -22.12
CA GLU A 153 6.10 2.96 -21.96
C GLU A 153 5.41 3.28 -20.64
N ALA A 154 6.17 3.34 -19.54
CA ALA A 154 5.59 3.70 -18.24
C ALA A 154 4.94 5.09 -18.24
N LYS A 155 5.55 6.07 -18.94
CA LYS A 155 4.97 7.40 -19.11
C LYS A 155 3.67 7.34 -19.91
N GLU A 156 3.65 6.61 -21.01
CA GLU A 156 2.47 6.41 -21.84
C GLU A 156 1.33 5.74 -21.04
N TYR A 157 1.62 4.71 -20.23
CA TYR A 157 0.62 4.05 -19.38
C TYR A 157 0.01 5.00 -18.35
N ILE A 158 0.83 5.85 -17.74
CA ILE A 158 0.36 6.88 -16.81
C ILE A 158 -0.54 7.91 -17.52
N GLU A 159 -0.18 8.33 -18.74
CA GLU A 159 -0.97 9.25 -19.54
C GLU A 159 -2.33 8.62 -19.92
N ARG A 160 -2.33 7.37 -20.38
CA ARG A 160 -3.56 6.62 -20.68
C ARG A 160 -4.44 6.43 -19.43
N TYR A 161 -3.85 6.15 -18.28
CA TYR A 161 -4.57 6.07 -17.02
C TYR A 161 -5.30 7.37 -16.70
N PHE A 162 -4.60 8.48 -16.70
CA PHE A 162 -5.20 9.79 -16.40
C PHE A 162 -6.16 10.30 -17.48
N LYS A 163 -6.07 9.80 -18.70
CA LYS A 163 -7.07 10.03 -19.74
C LYS A 163 -8.36 9.23 -19.47
N ALA A 164 -8.23 8.01 -18.96
CA ALA A 164 -9.37 7.18 -18.60
C ALA A 164 -10.05 7.62 -17.29
N PHE A 165 -9.29 8.26 -16.38
CA PHE A 165 -9.72 8.68 -15.06
C PHE A 165 -9.32 10.15 -14.80
N GLU A 166 -9.91 11.06 -15.57
CA GLU A 166 -9.56 12.50 -15.53
C GLU A 166 -9.85 13.14 -14.19
N THR A 167 -10.97 12.80 -13.56
CA THR A 167 -11.36 13.35 -12.26
C THR A 167 -10.41 12.93 -11.14
N ILE A 168 -9.75 11.77 -11.24
CA ILE A 168 -8.69 11.36 -10.32
C ILE A 168 -7.48 12.29 -10.44
N LYS A 169 -7.08 12.62 -11.68
CA LYS A 169 -5.96 13.54 -11.91
C LYS A 169 -6.24 14.91 -11.30
N GLU A 170 -7.40 15.47 -11.59
CA GLU A 170 -7.84 16.76 -11.07
C GLU A 170 -7.87 16.75 -9.52
N PHE A 171 -8.41 15.70 -8.93
CA PHE A 171 -8.46 15.53 -7.49
C PHE A 171 -7.06 15.48 -6.87
N LEU A 172 -6.13 14.68 -7.41
CA LEU A 172 -4.76 14.58 -6.90
C LEU A 172 -4.00 15.91 -7.02
N GLU A 173 -4.20 16.67 -8.12
CA GLU A 173 -3.61 17.98 -8.28
C GLU A 173 -4.24 19.01 -7.32
N SER A 174 -5.54 18.98 -7.11
CA SER A 174 -6.22 19.88 -6.17
C SER A 174 -5.73 19.70 -4.74
N ILE A 175 -5.50 18.44 -4.31
CA ILE A 175 -4.92 18.15 -2.98
C ILE A 175 -3.52 18.73 -2.85
N LYS A 176 -2.68 18.62 -3.88
CA LYS A 176 -1.32 19.20 -3.83
C LYS A 176 -1.36 20.73 -3.72
N ILE A 177 -2.24 21.36 -4.47
CA ILE A 177 -2.43 22.82 -4.42
C ILE A 177 -2.94 23.24 -3.04
N SER A 178 -3.98 22.59 -2.52
CA SER A 178 -4.53 22.86 -1.20
C SER A 178 -3.48 22.63 -0.11
N ALA A 179 -2.72 21.53 -0.15
CA ALA A 179 -1.63 21.27 0.80
C ALA A 179 -0.57 22.40 0.82
N LYS A 180 -0.21 22.95 -0.36
CA LYS A 180 0.75 24.05 -0.45
C LYS A 180 0.17 25.37 0.09
N ASN A 181 -1.09 25.64 -0.16
CA ASN A 181 -1.75 26.87 0.26
C ASN A 181 -2.07 26.87 1.77
N ASP A 182 -2.62 25.76 2.25
CA ASP A 182 -3.13 25.64 3.62
C ASP A 182 -2.05 25.16 4.61
N GLY A 183 -0.96 24.57 4.10
CA GLY A 183 0.09 23.95 4.91
C GLY A 183 -0.30 22.62 5.53
N PHE A 184 -1.45 22.06 5.20
CA PHE A 184 -1.90 20.76 5.69
C PHE A 184 -2.85 20.05 4.70
N VAL A 185 -3.01 18.76 4.88
CA VAL A 185 -4.13 17.97 4.32
C VAL A 185 -4.97 17.40 5.45
N GLN A 186 -6.25 17.13 5.18
CA GLN A 186 -7.20 16.68 6.16
C GLN A 186 -7.93 15.40 5.69
N THR A 187 -8.14 14.47 6.61
CA THR A 187 -8.97 13.29 6.38
C THR A 187 -10.47 13.63 6.47
N LEU A 188 -11.33 12.70 6.06
CA LEU A 188 -12.79 12.83 6.15
C LEU A 188 -13.26 13.17 7.58
N LEU A 189 -12.62 12.62 8.60
CA LEU A 189 -12.95 12.81 10.01
C LEU A 189 -12.17 13.96 10.68
N GLY A 190 -11.53 14.84 9.90
CA GLY A 190 -10.92 16.05 10.41
C GLY A 190 -9.48 15.90 10.92
N ARG A 191 -8.86 14.73 10.86
CA ARG A 191 -7.44 14.59 11.21
C ARG A 191 -6.60 15.36 10.20
N ARG A 192 -5.70 16.22 10.67
CA ARG A 192 -4.81 17.02 9.85
C ARG A 192 -3.39 16.49 9.86
N ARG A 193 -2.75 16.51 8.70
CA ARG A 193 -1.31 16.33 8.54
C ARG A 193 -0.73 17.63 8.02
N TYR A 194 0.13 18.24 8.83
CA TYR A 194 0.84 19.49 8.49
C TYR A 194 2.11 19.20 7.71
N PHE A 195 2.48 20.14 6.84
CA PHE A 195 3.70 20.13 6.05
C PHE A 195 4.51 21.40 6.29
N ASP A 196 5.80 21.24 6.49
CA ASP A 196 6.73 22.37 6.56
C ASP A 196 7.44 22.50 5.19
N PHE A 197 6.80 23.20 4.29
CA PHE A 197 7.37 23.46 2.96
C PHE A 197 8.56 24.43 2.97
N LYS A 198 8.84 25.15 4.09
CA LYS A 198 9.97 26.07 4.20
C LYS A 198 11.28 25.32 4.42
N SER A 199 11.23 24.23 5.14
CA SER A 199 12.39 23.37 5.41
C SER A 199 12.48 22.16 4.47
N ALA A 200 11.47 21.95 3.59
CA ALA A 200 11.41 20.82 2.70
C ALA A 200 12.40 20.94 1.54
N THR A 201 13.10 19.85 1.24
CA THR A 201 13.95 19.78 0.04
C THR A 201 13.08 19.69 -1.23
N PRO A 202 13.62 20.06 -2.43
CA PRO A 202 12.87 19.96 -3.70
C PRO A 202 12.28 18.57 -4.00
N MET A 203 12.86 17.51 -3.43
CA MET A 203 12.33 16.15 -3.55
C MET A 203 11.17 15.83 -2.59
N GLN A 204 10.90 16.67 -1.60
CA GLN A 204 9.84 16.51 -0.60
C GLN A 204 8.60 17.36 -0.90
N ILE A 205 8.72 18.28 -1.85
CA ILE A 205 7.66 19.16 -2.38
C ILE A 205 7.04 18.56 -3.64
#